data_c706b87f6b175265e9dd72f8817e7455
#
_entry.id   c706b87f6b175265e9dd72f8817e7455
#
_cell.length_a   1.000
_cell.length_b   1.000
_cell.length_c   1.000
_cell.angle_alpha   90.00
_cell.angle_beta   90.00
_cell.angle_gamma   90.00
#
_symmetry.space_group_name_H-M   'P 1'
#
loop_
_entity.id
_entity.type
_entity.pdbx_description
1 polymer ?
#
loop_
_entity_poly.entity_id
_entity_poly.type
_entity_poly.pdbx_seq_one_letter_code
_entity_poly.pdbx_strand_id
1 'polypeptide(L)'
;MKISLITPTADQPTGIALAEQWIARQTVQPDEWIVADDGEVPAALMAGQKHIVRRREHEGGRSLAGNMLAALEAVTGDLIIVIEHDDWYHPTHIETCVQRLKEGGATGSINQRYYNVQHRACRLMKNVGSALCNTAFTADHKKGMQRAAERAFRDGRICVDRYFWDALPRSYWDIHDIDTVVGIKGLPGRKGLGMGHRPDHRWTLDAEGAVLRQWVGSDADMYLEIAR
;
A
#
# COMPACT_ATOMS: atom_id res chain seq x y z
N MET A 1 5.32 20.75 7.25
CA MET A 1 4.42 19.56 7.18
C MET A 1 5.28 18.34 7.30
N LYS A 2 5.10 17.57 8.36
CA LYS A 2 5.82 16.34 8.61
C LYS A 2 5.12 15.16 7.93
N ILE A 3 5.86 14.30 7.23
CA ILE A 3 5.33 13.19 6.44
C ILE A 3 5.64 11.87 7.13
N SER A 4 4.60 11.10 7.42
CA SER A 4 4.70 9.75 7.97
C SER A 4 4.29 8.72 6.92
N LEU A 5 5.13 7.73 6.67
CA LEU A 5 4.73 6.51 5.98
C LEU A 5 4.33 5.43 6.98
N ILE A 6 3.31 4.64 6.66
CA ILE A 6 2.92 3.46 7.42
C ILE A 6 2.85 2.24 6.53
N THR A 7 3.47 1.14 6.96
CA THR A 7 3.49 -0.12 6.23
C THR A 7 3.08 -1.27 7.15
N PRO A 8 1.90 -1.87 6.93
CA PRO A 8 1.56 -3.16 7.52
C PRO A 8 2.27 -4.27 6.75
N THR A 9 2.97 -5.17 7.44
CA THR A 9 3.67 -6.30 6.80
C THR A 9 3.59 -7.58 7.61
N ALA A 10 3.85 -8.72 6.97
CA ALA A 10 3.99 -10.02 7.58
C ALA A 10 4.61 -11.04 6.60
N ASP A 11 5.76 -11.63 6.95
CA ASP A 11 6.41 -12.70 6.18
C ASP A 11 6.62 -12.39 4.69
N GLN A 12 6.99 -11.15 4.36
CA GLN A 12 7.19 -10.67 2.99
C GLN A 12 8.55 -9.98 2.82
N PRO A 13 9.66 -10.68 3.03
CA PRO A 13 10.99 -10.06 2.99
C PRO A 13 11.32 -9.46 1.62
N THR A 14 10.93 -10.12 0.53
CA THR A 14 11.13 -9.59 -0.84
C THR A 14 10.33 -8.31 -1.05
N GLY A 15 9.08 -8.28 -0.62
CA GLY A 15 8.22 -7.09 -0.75
C GLY A 15 8.80 -5.90 0.01
N ILE A 16 9.20 -6.09 1.27
CA ILE A 16 9.81 -5.02 2.09
C ILE A 16 11.10 -4.50 1.42
N ALA A 17 11.99 -5.38 0.97
CA ALA A 17 13.23 -4.97 0.31
C ALA A 17 12.98 -4.13 -0.97
N LEU A 18 11.92 -4.46 -1.72
CA LEU A 18 11.49 -3.67 -2.87
C LEU A 18 10.89 -2.32 -2.43
N ALA A 19 10.00 -2.32 -1.44
CA ALA A 19 9.42 -1.08 -0.92
C ALA A 19 10.51 -0.11 -0.44
N GLU A 20 11.57 -0.58 0.21
CA GLU A 20 12.72 0.23 0.60
C GLU A 20 13.40 0.89 -0.60
N GLN A 21 13.57 0.17 -1.72
CA GLN A 21 14.13 0.74 -2.95
C GLN A 21 13.21 1.81 -3.54
N TRP A 22 11.88 1.58 -3.53
CA TRP A 22 10.92 2.53 -4.06
C TRP A 22 10.84 3.80 -3.21
N ILE A 23 10.95 3.69 -1.90
CA ILE A 23 10.94 4.84 -1.01
C ILE A 23 12.27 5.61 -1.05
N ALA A 24 13.40 4.92 -1.12
CA ALA A 24 14.71 5.57 -1.21
C ALA A 24 14.85 6.51 -2.43
N ARG A 25 14.13 6.24 -3.52
CA ARG A 25 14.19 7.05 -4.76
C ARG A 25 13.06 8.09 -4.89
N GLN A 26 12.25 8.29 -3.86
CA GLN A 26 11.20 9.32 -3.90
C GLN A 26 11.80 10.72 -4.01
N THR A 27 11.18 11.58 -4.84
CA THR A 27 11.59 12.99 -5.01
C THR A 27 11.38 13.81 -3.74
N VAL A 28 10.41 13.43 -2.92
CA VAL A 28 10.17 13.95 -1.56
C VAL A 28 10.37 12.81 -0.59
N GLN A 29 11.29 12.99 0.38
CA GLN A 29 11.56 11.98 1.40
C GLN A 29 10.61 12.11 2.58
N PRO A 30 10.18 11.01 3.20
CA PRO A 30 9.37 11.05 4.42
C PRO A 30 10.24 11.44 5.62
N ASP A 31 9.61 12.06 6.63
CA ASP A 31 10.27 12.37 7.91
C ASP A 31 10.31 11.16 8.84
N GLU A 32 9.38 10.22 8.67
CA GLU A 32 9.37 8.94 9.38
C GLU A 32 8.70 7.85 8.54
N TRP A 33 9.17 6.62 8.72
CA TRP A 33 8.56 5.44 8.16
C TRP A 33 8.34 4.39 9.25
N ILE A 34 7.08 4.01 9.48
CA ILE A 34 6.66 3.10 10.52
C ILE A 34 6.24 1.79 9.86
N VAL A 35 6.95 0.72 10.16
CA VAL A 35 6.65 -0.64 9.69
C VAL A 35 6.08 -1.44 10.87
N ALA A 36 4.83 -1.86 10.78
CA ALA A 36 4.19 -2.74 11.74
C ALA A 36 4.13 -4.15 11.17
N ASP A 37 4.76 -5.09 11.87
CA ASP A 37 5.08 -6.42 11.40
C ASP A 37 4.64 -7.48 12.39
N ASP A 38 3.76 -8.38 11.97
CA ASP A 38 3.36 -9.57 12.73
C ASP A 38 3.84 -10.87 12.06
N GLY A 39 4.92 -10.79 11.26
CA GLY A 39 5.58 -11.95 10.66
C GLY A 39 6.09 -12.95 11.70
N GLU A 40 6.20 -14.23 11.32
CA GLU A 40 6.87 -15.25 12.15
C GLU A 40 8.35 -14.91 12.33
N VAL A 41 8.95 -14.38 11.27
CA VAL A 41 10.31 -13.84 11.29
C VAL A 41 10.20 -12.34 10.99
N PRO A 42 10.59 -11.48 11.93
CA PRO A 42 10.56 -10.04 11.69
C PRO A 42 11.38 -9.65 10.46
N ALA A 43 10.84 -8.72 9.68
CA ALA A 43 11.53 -8.21 8.49
C ALA A 43 12.87 -7.54 8.88
N ALA A 44 13.91 -7.81 8.09
CA ALA A 44 15.15 -7.05 8.19
C ALA A 44 14.95 -5.71 7.48
N LEU A 45 14.96 -4.61 8.24
CA LEU A 45 14.76 -3.26 7.72
C LEU A 45 16.07 -2.50 7.62
N MET A 46 16.17 -1.58 6.66
CA MET A 46 17.26 -0.60 6.61
C MET A 46 17.18 0.35 7.81
N ALA A 47 18.28 1.03 8.11
CA ALA A 47 18.34 1.99 9.22
C ALA A 47 17.40 3.19 8.98
N GLY A 48 16.84 3.71 10.08
CA GLY A 48 15.99 4.92 10.06
C GLY A 48 14.49 4.65 10.08
N GLN A 49 14.07 3.39 9.99
CA GLN A 49 12.66 3.02 10.09
C GLN A 49 12.29 2.69 11.54
N LYS A 50 11.07 3.00 11.93
CA LYS A 50 10.50 2.56 13.21
C LYS A 50 9.82 1.20 13.01
N HIS A 51 10.46 0.15 13.48
CA HIS A 51 9.93 -1.21 13.39
C HIS A 51 9.11 -1.56 14.64
N ILE A 52 7.85 -1.89 14.45
CA ILE A 52 6.93 -2.37 15.49
C ILE A 52 6.70 -3.85 15.26
N VAL A 53 7.46 -4.69 15.95
CA VAL A 53 7.27 -6.14 15.91
C VAL A 53 6.12 -6.53 16.81
N ARG A 54 5.16 -7.25 16.28
CA ARG A 54 3.98 -7.73 16.99
C ARG A 54 3.93 -9.25 16.98
N ARG A 55 3.38 -9.83 18.02
CA ARG A 55 3.00 -11.25 17.98
C ARG A 55 1.78 -11.42 17.08
N ARG A 56 1.86 -12.38 16.15
CA ARG A 56 0.68 -12.76 15.36
C ARG A 56 -0.31 -13.51 16.25
N GLU A 57 -1.50 -12.92 16.40
CA GLU A 57 -2.62 -13.52 17.11
C GLU A 57 -3.76 -13.89 16.15
N HIS A 58 -3.74 -13.31 14.96
CA HIS A 58 -4.80 -13.45 13.96
C HIS A 58 -4.24 -13.53 12.56
N GLU A 59 -5.03 -14.09 11.66
CA GLU A 59 -4.71 -14.24 10.24
C GLU A 59 -5.53 -13.27 9.36
N GLY A 60 -5.06 -13.08 8.13
CA GLY A 60 -5.81 -12.40 7.08
C GLY A 60 -6.12 -10.93 7.39
N GLY A 61 -7.38 -10.54 7.26
CA GLY A 61 -7.82 -9.17 7.46
C GLY A 61 -7.57 -8.63 8.87
N ARG A 62 -7.60 -9.50 9.88
CA ARG A 62 -7.28 -9.09 11.26
C ARG A 62 -5.80 -8.82 11.48
N SER A 63 -4.91 -9.58 10.84
CA SER A 63 -3.46 -9.31 10.83
C SER A 63 -3.19 -7.94 10.20
N LEU A 64 -3.69 -7.69 8.99
CA LEU A 64 -3.57 -6.40 8.30
C LEU A 64 -4.10 -5.24 9.18
N ALA A 65 -5.32 -5.37 9.67
CA ALA A 65 -5.96 -4.30 10.44
C ALA A 65 -5.24 -4.04 11.78
N GLY A 66 -4.75 -5.10 12.45
CA GLY A 66 -3.96 -4.98 13.68
C GLY A 66 -2.63 -4.26 13.44
N ASN A 67 -1.94 -4.55 12.33
CA ASN A 67 -0.71 -3.85 11.95
C ASN A 67 -0.99 -2.39 11.58
N MET A 68 -2.10 -2.11 10.88
CA MET A 68 -2.54 -0.74 10.62
C MET A 68 -2.77 0.05 11.90
N LEU A 69 -3.46 -0.53 12.89
CA LEU A 69 -3.71 0.12 14.18
C LEU A 69 -2.41 0.43 14.91
N ALA A 70 -1.49 -0.54 15.00
CA ALA A 70 -0.20 -0.34 15.68
C ALA A 70 0.64 0.76 14.99
N ALA A 71 0.68 0.77 13.65
CA ALA A 71 1.37 1.81 12.90
C ALA A 71 0.74 3.20 13.15
N LEU A 72 -0.60 3.29 13.10
CA LEU A 72 -1.33 4.54 13.34
C LEU A 72 -1.11 5.11 14.74
N GLU A 73 -0.98 4.28 15.77
CA GLU A 73 -0.65 4.76 17.12
C GLU A 73 0.70 5.49 17.17
N ALA A 74 1.66 5.02 16.39
CA ALA A 74 3.03 5.52 16.40
C ALA A 74 3.28 6.74 15.51
N VAL A 75 2.32 7.11 14.64
CA VAL A 75 2.40 8.23 13.70
C VAL A 75 2.46 9.57 14.43
N THR A 76 3.40 10.41 14.01
CA THR A 76 3.59 11.77 14.54
C THR A 76 3.52 12.87 13.47
N GLY A 77 3.38 12.51 12.19
CA GLY A 77 3.34 13.45 11.08
C GLY A 77 1.97 14.07 10.82
N ASP A 78 1.99 15.15 10.05
CA ASP A 78 0.80 15.89 9.61
C ASP A 78 0.11 15.22 8.42
N LEU A 79 0.91 14.60 7.55
CA LEU A 79 0.49 13.83 6.39
C LEU A 79 0.85 12.35 6.60
N ILE A 80 -0.12 11.47 6.42
CA ILE A 80 0.04 10.02 6.57
C ILE A 80 -0.21 9.35 5.22
N ILE A 81 0.75 8.58 4.74
CA ILE A 81 0.68 7.85 3.47
C ILE A 81 0.80 6.35 3.76
N VAL A 82 -0.13 5.58 3.22
CA VAL A 82 -0.07 4.12 3.35
C VAL A 82 0.79 3.55 2.23
N ILE A 83 1.79 2.76 2.61
CA ILE A 83 2.67 2.02 1.70
C ILE A 83 2.44 0.53 1.93
N GLU A 84 1.86 -0.17 0.98
CA GLU A 84 1.81 -1.63 1.01
C GLU A 84 3.13 -2.19 0.49
N HIS A 85 3.72 -3.12 1.23
CA HIS A 85 5.09 -3.61 0.99
C HIS A 85 5.26 -4.36 -0.33
N ASP A 86 4.19 -4.92 -0.89
CA ASP A 86 4.22 -5.69 -2.14
C ASP A 86 4.02 -4.84 -3.40
N ASP A 87 3.74 -3.54 -3.27
CA ASP A 87 3.40 -2.68 -4.40
C ASP A 87 4.59 -1.85 -4.92
N TRP A 88 4.52 -1.47 -6.19
CA TRP A 88 5.48 -0.56 -6.81
C TRP A 88 5.03 0.88 -6.70
N TYR A 89 5.97 1.79 -6.38
CA TYR A 89 5.74 3.22 -6.22
C TYR A 89 6.59 4.03 -7.18
N HIS A 90 5.94 4.91 -7.96
CA HIS A 90 6.62 5.86 -8.83
C HIS A 90 7.45 6.84 -7.97
N PRO A 91 8.63 7.32 -8.46
CA PRO A 91 9.47 8.26 -7.70
C PRO A 91 8.78 9.53 -7.23
N THR A 92 7.68 9.95 -7.86
CA THR A 92 6.91 11.15 -7.48
C THR A 92 5.68 10.83 -6.60
N HIS A 93 5.54 9.60 -6.08
CA HIS A 93 4.32 9.23 -5.34
C HIS A 93 4.10 10.11 -4.11
N ILE A 94 5.11 10.27 -3.25
CA ILE A 94 5.01 11.12 -2.04
C ILE A 94 4.78 12.58 -2.44
N GLU A 95 5.51 13.08 -3.44
CA GLU A 95 5.32 14.43 -3.97
C GLU A 95 3.89 14.67 -4.45
N THR A 96 3.32 13.71 -5.19
CA THR A 96 1.93 13.77 -5.65
C THR A 96 0.96 13.85 -4.47
N CYS A 97 1.13 13.02 -3.44
CA CYS A 97 0.31 13.08 -2.23
C CYS A 97 0.40 14.44 -1.54
N VAL A 98 1.61 14.99 -1.41
CA VAL A 98 1.85 16.34 -0.83
C VAL A 98 1.15 17.44 -1.63
N GLN A 99 1.25 17.40 -2.97
CA GLN A 99 0.65 18.41 -3.84
C GLN A 99 -0.87 18.35 -3.84
N ARG A 100 -1.44 17.17 -3.69
CA ARG A 100 -2.88 16.94 -3.69
C ARG A 100 -3.54 17.30 -2.35
N LEU A 101 -2.87 17.04 -1.22
CA LEU A 101 -3.40 17.36 0.12
C LEU A 101 -3.02 18.76 0.57
N LYS A 102 -3.62 19.80 -0.05
CA LYS A 102 -3.30 21.18 0.26
C LYS A 102 -3.96 21.72 1.54
N GLU A 103 -5.19 21.33 1.85
CA GLU A 103 -5.98 21.92 2.94
C GLU A 103 -6.86 20.90 3.67
N GLY A 104 -6.26 19.82 4.15
CA GLY A 104 -6.98 18.78 4.88
C GLY A 104 -7.77 17.84 3.96
N GLY A 105 -8.01 16.64 4.45
CA GLY A 105 -8.75 15.63 3.71
C GLY A 105 -7.96 14.36 3.44
N ALA A 106 -8.37 13.64 2.41
CA ALA A 106 -7.70 12.44 1.95
C ALA A 106 -7.59 12.45 0.42
N THR A 107 -6.48 11.95 -0.11
CA THR A 107 -6.24 11.82 -1.54
C THR A 107 -5.94 10.39 -1.93
N GLY A 108 -6.20 10.06 -3.19
CA GLY A 108 -5.86 8.78 -3.79
C GLY A 108 -6.25 8.69 -5.25
N SER A 109 -5.73 7.69 -5.96
CA SER A 109 -6.04 7.48 -7.37
C SER A 109 -7.33 6.68 -7.54
N ILE A 110 -8.18 7.09 -8.50
CA ILE A 110 -9.33 6.32 -8.95
C ILE A 110 -8.88 5.06 -9.71
N ASN A 111 -7.72 5.12 -10.36
CA ASN A 111 -7.17 4.01 -11.11
C ASN A 111 -6.48 3.01 -10.18
N GLN A 112 -6.81 1.75 -10.35
CA GLN A 112 -6.20 0.64 -9.63
C GLN A 112 -5.54 -0.27 -10.65
N ARG A 113 -4.21 -0.19 -10.76
CA ARG A 113 -3.41 -1.05 -11.62
C ARG A 113 -2.90 -2.23 -10.81
N TYR A 114 -3.23 -3.43 -11.23
CA TYR A 114 -2.75 -4.65 -10.60
C TYR A 114 -1.99 -5.51 -11.58
N TYR A 115 -0.86 -6.04 -11.16
CA TYR A 115 -0.06 -7.00 -11.93
C TYR A 115 0.31 -8.21 -11.07
N ASN A 116 -0.02 -9.41 -11.52
CA ASN A 116 0.43 -10.64 -10.89
C ASN A 116 1.64 -11.17 -11.63
N VAL A 117 2.80 -11.17 -10.96
CA VAL A 117 4.08 -11.56 -11.57
C VAL A 117 4.17 -13.05 -11.88
N GLN A 118 3.59 -13.92 -11.04
CA GLN A 118 3.60 -15.37 -11.26
C GLN A 118 2.72 -15.80 -12.43
N HIS A 119 1.57 -15.16 -12.58
CA HIS A 119 0.61 -15.47 -13.63
C HIS A 119 0.83 -14.65 -14.90
N ARG A 120 1.77 -13.70 -14.91
CA ARG A 120 1.97 -12.77 -16.02
C ARG A 120 0.64 -12.17 -16.49
N ALA A 121 -0.14 -11.64 -15.57
CA ALA A 121 -1.47 -11.13 -15.84
C ALA A 121 -1.69 -9.79 -15.16
N CYS A 122 -2.43 -8.91 -15.84
CA CYS A 122 -2.70 -7.56 -15.39
C CYS A 122 -4.18 -7.25 -15.36
N ARG A 123 -4.54 -6.24 -14.57
CA ARG A 123 -5.90 -5.71 -14.50
C ARG A 123 -5.87 -4.23 -14.18
N LEU A 124 -6.63 -3.44 -14.94
CA LEU A 124 -6.96 -2.06 -14.62
C LEU A 124 -8.40 -2.00 -14.13
N MET A 125 -8.60 -1.34 -12.99
CA MET A 125 -9.92 -1.11 -12.40
C MET A 125 -10.09 0.36 -12.07
N LYS A 126 -11.34 0.82 -12.01
CA LYS A 126 -11.71 2.11 -11.44
C LYS A 126 -12.57 1.88 -10.21
N ASN A 127 -12.21 2.50 -9.11
CA ASN A 127 -12.96 2.43 -7.86
C ASN A 127 -13.73 3.74 -7.61
N VAL A 128 -14.67 3.70 -6.67
CA VAL A 128 -15.37 4.91 -6.22
C VAL A 128 -14.48 5.72 -5.28
N GLY A 129 -13.70 5.05 -4.43
CA GLY A 129 -12.63 5.63 -3.60
C GLY A 129 -11.27 5.19 -4.13
N SER A 130 -10.28 5.04 -3.25
CA SER A 130 -8.95 4.59 -3.60
C SER A 130 -8.58 3.30 -2.87
N ALA A 131 -7.66 2.51 -3.41
CA ALA A 131 -7.07 1.37 -2.71
C ALA A 131 -6.20 1.84 -1.55
N LEU A 132 -5.93 0.93 -0.61
CA LEU A 132 -5.14 1.25 0.58
C LEU A 132 -3.75 1.79 0.21
N CYS A 133 -3.06 1.14 -0.72
CA CYS A 133 -1.73 1.52 -1.22
C CYS A 133 -1.67 2.90 -1.92
N ASN A 134 -2.80 3.42 -2.36
CA ASN A 134 -2.93 4.73 -2.99
C ASN A 134 -3.52 5.79 -2.03
N THR A 135 -3.73 5.45 -0.76
CA THR A 135 -4.43 6.33 0.17
C THR A 135 -3.45 7.14 1.02
N ALA A 136 -3.60 8.46 0.95
CA ALA A 136 -2.95 9.40 1.86
C ALA A 136 -3.98 10.31 2.51
N PHE A 137 -3.73 10.75 3.74
CA PHE A 137 -4.66 11.58 4.51
C PHE A 137 -3.93 12.43 5.55
N THR A 138 -4.56 13.55 5.94
CA THR A 138 -4.02 14.41 7.00
C THR A 138 -4.27 13.83 8.40
N ALA A 139 -3.49 14.27 9.37
CA ALA A 139 -3.60 13.84 10.77
C ALA A 139 -5.01 13.99 11.35
N ASP A 140 -5.80 14.96 10.87
CA ASP A 140 -7.19 15.16 11.28
C ASP A 140 -8.09 13.93 10.98
N HIS A 141 -7.74 13.16 9.96
CA HIS A 141 -8.47 11.96 9.56
C HIS A 141 -7.87 10.66 10.12
N LYS A 142 -6.79 10.74 10.92
CA LYS A 142 -6.16 9.58 11.59
C LYS A 142 -7.17 8.75 12.37
N LYS A 143 -8.01 9.39 13.17
CA LYS A 143 -9.08 8.69 13.93
C LYS A 143 -10.11 8.02 13.01
N GLY A 144 -10.35 8.58 11.84
CA GLY A 144 -11.21 7.97 10.81
C GLY A 144 -10.61 6.66 10.29
N MET A 145 -9.31 6.67 9.96
CA MET A 145 -8.58 5.47 9.54
C MET A 145 -8.48 4.42 10.65
N GLN A 146 -8.28 4.84 11.91
CA GLN A 146 -8.29 3.92 13.06
C GLN A 146 -9.65 3.21 13.18
N ARG A 147 -10.78 3.94 13.14
CA ARG A 147 -12.13 3.33 13.16
C ARG A 147 -12.37 2.38 11.99
N ALA A 148 -11.85 2.70 10.80
CA ALA A 148 -11.93 1.81 9.63
C ALA A 148 -11.14 0.51 9.86
N ALA A 149 -9.94 0.60 10.41
CA ALA A 149 -9.12 -0.57 10.76
C ALA A 149 -9.76 -1.39 11.89
N GLU A 150 -10.29 -0.78 12.95
CA GLU A 150 -11.03 -1.45 14.02
C GLU A 150 -12.24 -2.22 13.48
N ARG A 151 -12.99 -1.60 12.56
CA ARG A 151 -14.11 -2.26 11.90
C ARG A 151 -13.64 -3.45 11.06
N ALA A 152 -12.59 -3.28 10.25
CA ALA A 152 -12.01 -4.35 9.46
C ALA A 152 -11.52 -5.50 10.33
N PHE A 153 -10.88 -5.20 11.46
CA PHE A 153 -10.44 -6.18 12.46
C PHE A 153 -11.63 -6.98 13.03
N ARG A 154 -12.66 -6.29 13.50
CA ARG A 154 -13.87 -6.92 14.05
C ARG A 154 -14.56 -7.83 13.03
N ASP A 155 -14.70 -7.33 11.80
CA ASP A 155 -15.41 -8.03 10.73
C ASP A 155 -14.53 -9.13 10.06
N GLY A 156 -13.21 -9.19 10.37
CA GLY A 156 -12.26 -10.11 9.74
C GLY A 156 -12.03 -9.83 8.26
N ARG A 157 -12.18 -8.57 7.83
CA ARG A 157 -12.11 -8.15 6.42
C ARG A 157 -10.81 -7.41 6.11
N ILE A 158 -10.39 -7.47 4.84
CA ILE A 158 -9.20 -6.75 4.34
C ILE A 158 -9.53 -5.33 3.82
N CYS A 159 -10.78 -4.89 3.86
CA CYS A 159 -11.27 -3.66 3.22
C CYS A 159 -11.19 -2.44 4.15
N VAL A 160 -10.02 -2.18 4.74
CA VAL A 160 -9.77 -0.99 5.57
C VAL A 160 -9.99 0.28 4.75
N ASP A 161 -9.47 0.32 3.52
CA ASP A 161 -9.63 1.40 2.55
C ASP A 161 -11.10 1.73 2.30
N ARG A 162 -11.90 0.72 1.97
CA ARG A 162 -13.32 0.90 1.71
C ARG A 162 -14.04 1.49 2.93
N TYR A 163 -13.77 0.97 4.13
CA TYR A 163 -14.40 1.48 5.35
C TYR A 163 -13.98 2.92 5.66
N PHE A 164 -12.75 3.29 5.34
CA PHE A 164 -12.26 4.65 5.49
C PHE A 164 -12.96 5.59 4.49
N TRP A 165 -12.93 5.28 3.21
CA TRP A 165 -13.52 6.12 2.17
C TRP A 165 -15.04 6.21 2.30
N ASP A 166 -15.76 5.13 2.64
CA ASP A 166 -17.22 5.15 2.84
C ASP A 166 -17.63 6.03 4.05
N ALA A 167 -16.78 6.12 5.08
CA ALA A 167 -17.06 6.91 6.27
C ALA A 167 -16.62 8.38 6.16
N LEU A 168 -15.71 8.70 5.24
CA LEU A 168 -15.21 10.06 5.04
C LEU A 168 -16.20 10.87 4.19
N PRO A 169 -16.65 12.07 4.65
CA PRO A 169 -17.51 12.93 3.83
C PRO A 169 -16.84 13.29 2.50
N ARG A 170 -17.62 13.29 1.43
CA ARG A 170 -17.12 13.54 0.06
C ARG A 170 -16.41 14.88 -0.11
N SER A 171 -16.74 15.88 0.70
CA SER A 171 -16.06 17.19 0.71
C SER A 171 -14.58 17.12 1.07
N TYR A 172 -14.15 16.05 1.70
CA TYR A 172 -12.73 15.80 2.05
C TYR A 172 -12.00 14.90 1.06
N TRP A 173 -12.67 14.46 -0.03
CA TRP A 173 -12.08 13.58 -1.02
C TRP A 173 -11.36 14.40 -2.10
N ASP A 174 -10.11 14.05 -2.36
CA ASP A 174 -9.37 14.46 -3.53
C ASP A 174 -8.97 13.20 -4.33
N ILE A 175 -9.91 12.71 -5.13
CA ILE A 175 -9.69 11.55 -6.00
C ILE A 175 -9.24 12.04 -7.37
N HIS A 176 -8.08 11.56 -7.80
CA HIS A 176 -7.43 11.91 -9.05
C HIS A 176 -7.20 10.69 -9.94
N ASP A 177 -6.71 10.91 -11.16
CA ASP A 177 -6.36 9.88 -12.16
C ASP A 177 -4.84 9.77 -12.41
N ILE A 178 -4.03 10.36 -11.53
CA ILE A 178 -2.57 10.27 -11.60
C ILE A 178 -2.14 8.88 -11.10
N ASP A 179 -1.44 8.14 -11.94
CA ASP A 179 -1.02 6.76 -11.65
C ASP A 179 0.40 6.74 -11.08
N THR A 180 0.52 6.61 -9.79
CA THR A 180 1.81 6.54 -9.09
C THR A 180 2.05 5.21 -8.35
N VAL A 181 1.09 4.29 -8.42
CA VAL A 181 1.18 2.98 -7.75
C VAL A 181 0.73 1.87 -8.68
N VAL A 182 1.44 0.75 -8.65
CA VAL A 182 1.02 -0.51 -9.27
C VAL A 182 1.00 -1.60 -8.20
N GLY A 183 -0.17 -2.17 -7.96
CA GLY A 183 -0.36 -3.28 -7.06
C GLY A 183 0.31 -4.54 -7.60
N ILE A 184 1.49 -4.89 -7.10
CA ILE A 184 2.23 -6.08 -7.52
C ILE A 184 1.80 -7.26 -6.67
N LYS A 185 1.42 -8.35 -7.30
CA LYS A 185 0.93 -9.56 -6.63
C LYS A 185 1.72 -10.79 -7.08
N GLY A 186 1.80 -11.79 -6.21
CA GLY A 186 2.53 -13.02 -6.51
C GLY A 186 4.02 -12.96 -6.22
N LEU A 187 4.51 -12.00 -5.43
CA LEU A 187 5.88 -12.01 -4.91
C LEU A 187 6.11 -13.23 -4.00
N PRO A 188 7.37 -13.73 -3.89
CA PRO A 188 7.74 -14.75 -2.93
C PRO A 188 7.44 -14.34 -1.49
N GLY A 189 7.01 -15.29 -0.66
CA GLY A 189 6.63 -15.05 0.73
C GLY A 189 5.18 -15.41 1.01
N ARG A 190 4.62 -14.87 2.09
CA ARG A 190 3.23 -15.12 2.47
C ARG A 190 2.26 -14.60 1.40
N LYS A 191 1.33 -15.46 0.98
CA LYS A 191 0.30 -15.05 0.01
C LYS A 191 -0.66 -14.05 0.63
N GLY A 192 -0.81 -12.89 -0.01
CA GLY A 192 -1.83 -11.92 0.34
C GLY A 192 -3.25 -12.41 0.04
N LEU A 193 -4.23 -11.73 0.63
CA LEU A 193 -5.65 -12.04 0.47
C LEU A 193 -6.37 -11.09 -0.49
N GLY A 194 -5.70 -9.99 -0.85
CA GLY A 194 -6.28 -8.92 -1.66
C GLY A 194 -6.52 -9.29 -3.12
N MET A 195 -7.04 -8.31 -3.84
CA MET A 195 -7.26 -8.39 -5.27
C MET A 195 -5.96 -8.75 -6.01
N GLY A 196 -6.04 -9.72 -6.89
CA GLY A 196 -4.94 -10.07 -7.76
C GLY A 196 -4.00 -11.18 -7.30
N HIS A 197 -4.07 -11.64 -6.05
CA HIS A 197 -3.31 -12.83 -5.65
C HIS A 197 -3.82 -14.12 -6.29
N ARG A 198 -5.05 -14.10 -6.80
CA ARG A 198 -5.67 -15.19 -7.56
C ARG A 198 -6.38 -14.59 -8.78
N PRO A 199 -5.67 -14.35 -9.89
CA PRO A 199 -6.27 -13.82 -11.11
C PRO A 199 -7.42 -14.69 -11.62
N ASP A 200 -8.49 -14.06 -12.06
CA ASP A 200 -9.68 -14.71 -12.64
C ASP A 200 -9.82 -14.31 -14.13
N HIS A 201 -10.94 -14.71 -14.74
CA HIS A 201 -11.24 -14.46 -16.17
C HIS A 201 -11.29 -12.96 -16.57
N ARG A 202 -11.29 -12.05 -15.60
CA ARG A 202 -11.27 -10.59 -15.83
C ARG A 202 -9.85 -10.03 -15.92
N TRP A 203 -8.84 -10.86 -15.79
CA TRP A 203 -7.44 -10.48 -15.92
C TRP A 203 -6.97 -10.72 -17.36
N THR A 204 -6.15 -9.81 -17.86
CA THR A 204 -5.54 -9.91 -19.20
C THR A 204 -4.16 -10.53 -19.07
N LEU A 205 -3.88 -11.55 -19.85
CA LEU A 205 -2.56 -12.18 -19.93
C LEU A 205 -1.57 -11.18 -20.55
N ASP A 206 -0.40 -11.05 -19.95
CA ASP A 206 0.73 -10.24 -20.40
C ASP A 206 2.00 -11.11 -20.41
N ALA A 207 2.03 -12.14 -21.24
CA ALA A 207 3.08 -13.17 -21.26
C ALA A 207 4.49 -12.58 -21.39
N GLU A 208 4.65 -11.53 -22.21
CA GLU A 208 5.92 -10.85 -22.47
C GLU A 208 6.24 -9.74 -21.48
N GLY A 209 5.32 -9.39 -20.56
CA GLY A 209 5.51 -8.29 -19.61
C GLY A 209 5.44 -6.89 -20.24
N ALA A 210 4.79 -6.76 -21.40
CA ALA A 210 4.71 -5.48 -22.12
C ALA A 210 3.92 -4.44 -21.34
N VAL A 211 2.79 -4.83 -20.74
CA VAL A 211 1.97 -3.95 -19.90
C VAL A 211 2.70 -3.58 -18.63
N LEU A 212 3.41 -4.53 -18.02
CA LEU A 212 4.23 -4.22 -16.83
C LEU A 212 5.30 -3.18 -17.17
N ARG A 213 6.05 -3.35 -18.28
CA ARG A 213 7.04 -2.35 -18.71
C ARG A 213 6.43 -0.99 -18.98
N GLN A 214 5.22 -0.94 -19.53
CA GLN A 214 4.49 0.32 -19.74
C GLN A 214 4.18 1.01 -18.40
N TRP A 215 3.88 0.25 -17.34
CA TRP A 215 3.44 0.79 -16.06
C TRP A 215 4.59 1.17 -15.13
N VAL A 216 5.66 0.37 -15.10
CA VAL A 216 6.75 0.53 -14.13
C VAL A 216 8.13 0.78 -14.78
N GLY A 217 8.18 0.93 -16.12
CA GLY A 217 9.41 1.20 -16.85
C GLY A 217 10.43 0.06 -16.74
N SER A 218 11.69 0.42 -16.56
CA SER A 218 12.81 -0.54 -16.43
C SER A 218 12.72 -1.45 -15.19
N ASP A 219 11.95 -1.06 -14.17
CA ASP A 219 11.77 -1.89 -12.98
C ASP A 219 11.00 -3.20 -13.27
N ALA A 220 10.35 -3.28 -14.43
CA ALA A 220 9.63 -4.49 -14.85
C ALA A 220 10.53 -5.72 -14.91
N ASP A 221 11.78 -5.58 -15.34
CA ASP A 221 12.69 -6.71 -15.53
C ASP A 221 12.99 -7.39 -14.18
N MET A 222 13.15 -6.62 -13.10
CA MET A 222 13.31 -7.15 -11.74
C MET A 222 12.12 -8.04 -11.34
N TYR A 223 10.89 -7.57 -11.57
CA TYR A 223 9.68 -8.33 -11.25
C TYR A 223 9.55 -9.58 -12.12
N LEU A 224 9.93 -9.48 -13.40
CA LEU A 224 9.87 -10.61 -14.32
C LEU A 224 10.92 -11.69 -14.01
N GLU A 225 12.03 -11.32 -13.35
CA GLU A 225 13.07 -12.25 -12.87
C GLU A 225 12.66 -12.95 -11.57
N ILE A 226 12.06 -12.23 -10.62
CA ILE A 226 11.56 -12.81 -9.35
C ILE A 226 10.53 -13.91 -9.59
N ALA A 227 9.79 -13.85 -10.69
CA ALA A 227 8.75 -14.81 -11.04
C ALA A 227 9.27 -16.06 -11.79
N ARG A 228 10.55 -16.15 -12.09
CA ARG A 228 11.18 -17.34 -12.73
C ARG A 228 11.57 -18.38 -11.72
#